data_40dcae47a6b074a1f26a331952c8cc4a
#
_entry.id   40dcae47a6b074a1f26a331952c8cc4a
#
_cell.length_a   1.000
_cell.length_b   1.000
_cell.length_c   1.000
_cell.angle_alpha   90.00
_cell.angle_beta   90.00
_cell.angle_gamma   90.00
#
_symmetry.space_group_name_H-M   'P 1'
#
loop_
_entity.id
_entity.type
_entity.pdbx_description
1 polymer ?
#
loop_
_entity_poly.entity_id
_entity_poly.type
_entity_poly.pdbx_seq_one_letter_code
_entity_poly.pdbx_strand_id
1 'polypeptide(L)'
;MAPASSPAIGLIAEGWQADGLARLLAQIHPSLRMYLGVKAVSPAVGNLQLLIWNLAEEIEPAQLQAELRHWRQRLGATPLLLVLPSRRKYSQKLLLQLPAEGLLEAPSSETLLRAVDVLLTGGRVFVLAEVTAKAESGPNGLGAWLLRSGLEQIDAEAVTLQRWLSSQPRQGLYPWAVAGRLRELAMARQVLLLIWGAEAQQTKSGVNGTSQSPQPQTGPVEIVLANRGGLAVLKSLEERLALACAGLGESTAGQLLALEALSPERRSALFEALLAEFRELVRRLQLSLQGQTAASDQQNLWANQQPLLRERALQALVGAYTQLPREGELLPLGQALVSGAQLQQEDPELPDLLPSLRALLEGRPLLVDGQLLAPDEPRALLHLQLLLSNWVVRNAELIARQLLEACSGWPELRRTMLVPSLLPTRELERLRNQINSRERWQTLFERPVAIYESRRLFYGMEQGLIQPTTVMEPRDGELRQLSWWQQAITLMLEARDALAPQVLLVLNRLGTLMVLLLTRVLGRAIGLIGRGILQGLGRGLQNAPISNERP
;
A
#
# COMPACT_ATOMS: atom_id res chain seq x y z
N MET A 1 31.45 -15.18 47.09
CA MET A 1 30.78 -15.57 45.86
C MET A 1 29.30 -15.75 46.16
N ALA A 2 28.46 -14.83 45.74
CA ALA A 2 27.01 -15.02 45.84
C ALA A 2 26.62 -16.20 44.94
N PRO A 3 25.69 -17.09 45.36
CA PRO A 3 25.25 -18.20 44.53
C PRO A 3 24.62 -17.63 43.26
N ALA A 4 25.12 -18.08 42.12
CA ALA A 4 24.53 -17.69 40.83
C ALA A 4 23.03 -17.99 40.90
N SER A 5 22.20 -16.96 40.89
CA SER A 5 20.75 -17.08 40.93
C SER A 5 20.31 -17.89 39.70
N SER A 6 19.67 -19.03 39.94
CA SER A 6 19.14 -19.86 38.84
C SER A 6 18.26 -18.96 37.97
N PRO A 7 18.40 -19.06 36.63
CA PRO A 7 17.63 -18.25 35.71
C PRO A 7 16.13 -18.46 35.92
N ALA A 8 15.36 -17.37 35.88
CA ALA A 8 13.94 -17.40 36.22
C ALA A 8 13.07 -16.75 35.14
N ILE A 9 11.89 -17.32 34.94
CA ILE A 9 10.85 -16.78 34.07
C ILE A 9 9.66 -16.33 34.91
N GLY A 10 9.17 -15.11 34.67
CA GLY A 10 7.90 -14.63 35.20
C GLY A 10 6.76 -14.94 34.24
N LEU A 11 5.66 -15.47 34.74
CA LEU A 11 4.46 -15.74 33.96
C LEU A 11 3.26 -15.06 34.61
N ILE A 12 2.67 -14.11 33.87
CA ILE A 12 1.42 -13.45 34.24
C ILE A 12 0.34 -13.98 33.29
N ALA A 13 -0.57 -14.79 33.81
CA ALA A 13 -1.70 -15.34 33.11
C ALA A 13 -2.83 -15.64 34.11
N GLU A 14 -4.04 -15.81 33.63
CA GLU A 14 -5.19 -16.09 34.48
C GLU A 14 -5.36 -17.60 34.71
N GLY A 15 -5.58 -17.99 35.99
CA GLY A 15 -6.04 -19.29 36.44
C GLY A 15 -5.35 -20.49 35.79
N TRP A 16 -6.12 -21.37 35.18
CA TRP A 16 -5.68 -22.63 34.55
C TRP A 16 -4.70 -22.44 33.37
N GLN A 17 -4.73 -21.27 32.72
CA GLN A 17 -3.80 -20.95 31.63
C GLN A 17 -2.38 -20.81 32.15
N ALA A 18 -2.19 -20.20 33.32
CA ALA A 18 -0.89 -20.08 33.98
C ALA A 18 -0.26 -21.44 34.27
N ASP A 19 -1.05 -22.37 34.82
CA ASP A 19 -0.58 -23.72 35.14
C ASP A 19 -0.27 -24.56 33.88
N GLY A 20 -1.09 -24.41 32.83
CA GLY A 20 -0.87 -25.08 31.55
C GLY A 20 0.42 -24.62 30.87
N LEU A 21 0.63 -23.32 30.78
CA LEU A 21 1.84 -22.72 30.21
C LEU A 21 3.08 -23.04 31.04
N ALA A 22 2.98 -23.01 32.36
CA ALA A 22 4.08 -23.36 33.24
C ALA A 22 4.52 -24.82 33.06
N ARG A 23 3.59 -25.75 32.94
CA ARG A 23 3.91 -27.18 32.67
C ARG A 23 4.60 -27.37 31.33
N LEU A 24 4.09 -26.70 30.29
CA LEU A 24 4.64 -26.77 28.93
C LEU A 24 6.07 -26.22 28.90
N LEU A 25 6.33 -25.09 29.55
CA LEU A 25 7.66 -24.50 29.63
C LEU A 25 8.62 -25.34 30.49
N ALA A 26 8.14 -25.91 31.61
CA ALA A 26 8.94 -26.77 32.48
C ALA A 26 9.41 -28.09 31.81
N GLN A 27 8.64 -28.58 30.84
CA GLN A 27 9.03 -29.77 30.07
C GLN A 27 10.26 -29.53 29.20
N ILE A 28 10.41 -28.33 28.65
CA ILE A 28 11.50 -27.97 27.72
C ILE A 28 12.67 -27.33 28.44
N HIS A 29 12.37 -26.49 29.44
CA HIS A 29 13.36 -25.77 30.23
C HIS A 29 13.32 -26.15 31.72
N PRO A 30 13.68 -27.40 32.09
CA PRO A 30 13.54 -27.86 33.47
C PRO A 30 14.46 -27.15 34.48
N SER A 31 15.48 -26.44 33.99
CA SER A 31 16.43 -25.70 34.82
C SER A 31 15.93 -24.28 35.22
N LEU A 32 14.85 -23.80 34.61
CA LEU A 32 14.32 -22.46 34.84
C LEU A 32 13.33 -22.45 36.01
N ARG A 33 13.49 -21.48 36.92
CA ARG A 33 12.49 -21.23 37.96
C ARG A 33 11.34 -20.41 37.41
N MET A 34 10.12 -20.78 37.74
CA MET A 34 8.92 -20.06 37.29
C MET A 34 8.25 -19.34 38.44
N TYR A 35 7.93 -18.06 38.23
CA TYR A 35 7.13 -17.25 39.11
C TYR A 35 5.77 -17.01 38.48
N LEU A 36 4.70 -17.50 39.12
CA LEU A 36 3.34 -17.47 38.58
C LEU A 36 2.52 -16.32 39.22
N GLY A 37 1.94 -15.49 38.37
CA GLY A 37 1.07 -14.37 38.76
C GLY A 37 1.81 -13.12 39.23
N VAL A 38 1.10 -11.99 39.18
CA VAL A 38 1.66 -10.65 39.50
C VAL A 38 2.31 -10.58 40.88
N LYS A 39 1.72 -11.23 41.90
CA LYS A 39 2.21 -11.20 43.27
C LYS A 39 3.58 -11.91 43.42
N ALA A 40 3.82 -12.99 42.68
CA ALA A 40 5.09 -13.72 42.71
C ALA A 40 6.16 -13.08 41.82
N VAL A 41 5.76 -12.56 40.67
CA VAL A 41 6.63 -11.88 39.70
C VAL A 41 7.15 -10.56 40.24
N SER A 42 6.32 -9.79 40.91
CA SER A 42 6.64 -8.42 41.36
C SER A 42 7.91 -8.32 42.22
N PRO A 43 8.15 -9.16 43.25
CA PRO A 43 9.40 -9.15 44.02
C PRO A 43 10.59 -9.80 43.27
N ALA A 44 10.34 -10.62 42.26
CA ALA A 44 11.38 -11.37 41.55
C ALA A 44 11.93 -10.65 40.31
N VAL A 45 11.45 -9.46 39.99
CA VAL A 45 11.74 -8.73 38.72
C VAL A 45 13.24 -8.60 38.43
N GLY A 46 14.08 -8.34 39.46
CA GLY A 46 15.53 -8.20 39.27
C GLY A 46 16.27 -9.50 38.88
N ASN A 47 15.64 -10.65 39.05
CA ASN A 47 16.22 -11.98 38.75
C ASN A 47 15.58 -12.64 37.54
N LEU A 48 14.65 -11.99 36.85
CA LEU A 48 13.96 -12.53 35.70
C LEU A 48 14.82 -12.42 34.42
N GLN A 49 14.88 -13.50 33.65
CA GLN A 49 15.44 -13.51 32.31
C GLN A 49 14.38 -13.22 31.24
N LEU A 50 13.11 -13.48 31.52
CA LEU A 50 12.00 -13.24 30.62
C LEU A 50 10.72 -13.03 31.45
N LEU A 51 9.89 -12.09 31.06
CA LEU A 51 8.51 -11.98 31.52
C LEU A 51 7.55 -12.34 30.40
N ILE A 52 6.68 -13.30 30.63
CA ILE A 52 5.59 -13.68 29.71
C ILE A 52 4.30 -13.13 30.31
N TRP A 53 3.63 -12.26 29.57
CA TRP A 53 2.33 -11.75 29.94
C TRP A 53 1.28 -12.22 28.94
N ASN A 54 0.46 -13.18 29.37
CA ASN A 54 -0.64 -13.73 28.60
C ASN A 54 -1.94 -13.01 28.96
N LEU A 55 -2.52 -12.31 28.01
CA LEU A 55 -3.82 -11.68 28.15
C LEU A 55 -4.92 -12.70 27.82
N ALA A 56 -5.81 -12.97 28.78
CA ALA A 56 -6.97 -13.85 28.56
C ALA A 56 -8.04 -13.15 27.71
N GLU A 57 -8.22 -11.85 27.93
CA GLU A 57 -9.17 -11.00 27.22
C GLU A 57 -8.52 -9.71 26.73
N GLU A 58 -9.12 -9.13 25.69
CA GLU A 58 -8.68 -7.82 25.19
C GLU A 58 -9.08 -6.69 26.16
N ILE A 59 -8.10 -5.94 26.61
CA ILE A 59 -8.28 -4.72 27.42
C ILE A 59 -8.28 -3.48 26.52
N GLU A 60 -8.68 -2.33 27.09
CA GLU A 60 -8.66 -1.07 26.34
C GLU A 60 -7.21 -0.71 25.89
N PRO A 61 -7.02 -0.21 24.65
CA PRO A 61 -5.68 0.11 24.11
C PRO A 61 -4.86 1.07 24.99
N ALA A 62 -5.50 2.05 25.60
CA ALA A 62 -4.85 3.01 26.48
C ALA A 62 -4.37 2.35 27.79
N GLN A 63 -5.16 1.44 28.33
CA GLN A 63 -4.82 0.67 29.52
C GLN A 63 -3.66 -0.29 29.23
N LEU A 64 -3.70 -1.01 28.09
CA LEU A 64 -2.61 -1.89 27.66
C LEU A 64 -1.27 -1.14 27.60
N GLN A 65 -1.26 0.04 26.98
CA GLN A 65 -0.06 0.87 26.90
C GLN A 65 0.43 1.35 28.29
N ALA A 66 -0.49 1.70 29.18
CA ALA A 66 -0.15 2.16 30.51
C ALA A 66 0.49 1.03 31.36
N GLU A 67 -0.10 -0.16 31.30
CA GLU A 67 0.41 -1.34 32.02
C GLU A 67 1.75 -1.81 31.45
N LEU A 68 1.92 -1.83 30.13
CA LEU A 68 3.19 -2.18 29.49
C LEU A 68 4.31 -1.19 29.87
N ARG A 69 4.02 0.12 29.91
CA ARG A 69 4.98 1.12 30.38
C ARG A 69 5.35 0.91 31.84
N HIS A 70 4.38 0.58 32.68
CA HIS A 70 4.62 0.27 34.09
C HIS A 70 5.54 -0.95 34.23
N TRP A 71 5.26 -2.05 33.55
CA TRP A 71 6.13 -3.23 33.55
C TRP A 71 7.51 -2.92 32.99
N ARG A 72 7.60 -2.15 31.90
CA ARG A 72 8.88 -1.78 31.30
C ARG A 72 9.79 -1.00 32.24
N GLN A 73 9.24 -0.05 32.97
CA GLN A 73 9.99 0.70 33.98
C GLN A 73 10.57 -0.20 35.08
N ARG A 74 9.88 -1.27 35.44
CA ARG A 74 10.31 -2.21 36.47
C ARG A 74 11.28 -3.28 35.95
N LEU A 75 11.06 -3.78 34.73
CA LEU A 75 11.87 -4.84 34.12
C LEU A 75 13.24 -4.34 33.65
N GLY A 76 13.39 -3.05 33.36
CA GLY A 76 14.64 -2.52 32.78
C GLY A 76 14.98 -3.18 31.45
N ALA A 77 16.06 -3.96 31.40
CA ALA A 77 16.53 -4.65 30.19
C ALA A 77 15.94 -6.06 30.00
N THR A 78 15.17 -6.58 30.96
CA THR A 78 14.57 -7.91 30.86
C THR A 78 13.54 -7.96 29.73
N PRO A 79 13.61 -8.92 28.78
CA PRO A 79 12.65 -9.02 27.69
C PRO A 79 11.24 -9.34 28.19
N LEU A 80 10.25 -8.76 27.51
CA LEU A 80 8.82 -8.95 27.75
C LEU A 80 8.19 -9.60 26.54
N LEU A 81 7.55 -10.75 26.74
CA LEU A 81 6.71 -11.42 25.75
C LEU A 81 5.24 -11.17 26.07
N LEU A 82 4.55 -10.48 25.17
CA LEU A 82 3.11 -10.28 25.22
C LEU A 82 2.41 -11.33 24.36
N VAL A 83 1.50 -12.09 24.96
CA VAL A 83 0.65 -13.04 24.25
C VAL A 83 -0.77 -12.50 24.26
N LEU A 84 -1.31 -12.29 23.07
CA LEU A 84 -2.66 -11.76 22.85
C LEU A 84 -3.61 -12.88 22.42
N PRO A 85 -4.89 -12.83 22.81
CA PRO A 85 -5.94 -13.56 22.14
C PRO A 85 -6.10 -13.04 20.71
N SER A 86 -6.96 -13.68 19.90
CA SER A 86 -7.26 -13.14 18.56
C SER A 86 -7.73 -11.68 18.68
N ARG A 87 -7.00 -10.79 18.02
CA ARG A 87 -7.21 -9.35 18.15
C ARG A 87 -8.49 -8.89 17.45
N ARG A 88 -9.25 -8.04 18.12
CA ARG A 88 -10.39 -7.32 17.52
C ARG A 88 -10.31 -5.82 17.77
N LYS A 89 -9.67 -5.40 18.87
CA LYS A 89 -9.60 -4.00 19.33
C LYS A 89 -8.29 -3.31 19.00
N TYR A 90 -7.23 -4.04 18.64
CA TYR A 90 -5.91 -3.46 18.43
C TYR A 90 -5.58 -3.32 16.95
N SER A 91 -5.21 -2.11 16.52
CA SER A 91 -4.63 -1.92 15.19
C SER A 91 -3.21 -2.46 15.15
N GLN A 92 -2.78 -2.97 14.00
CA GLN A 92 -1.40 -3.44 13.81
C GLN A 92 -0.38 -2.33 14.11
N LYS A 93 -0.66 -1.08 13.69
CA LYS A 93 0.19 0.08 13.99
C LYS A 93 0.40 0.27 15.49
N LEU A 94 -0.64 0.09 16.29
CA LEU A 94 -0.55 0.19 17.75
C LEU A 94 0.30 -0.94 18.32
N LEU A 95 0.06 -2.19 17.88
CA LEU A 95 0.79 -3.36 18.38
C LEU A 95 2.30 -3.27 18.09
N LEU A 96 2.68 -2.78 16.93
CA LEU A 96 4.08 -2.57 16.55
C LEU A 96 4.76 -1.41 17.33
N GLN A 97 4.00 -0.56 18.02
CA GLN A 97 4.51 0.52 18.87
C GLN A 97 4.65 0.12 20.34
N LEU A 98 4.20 -1.06 20.73
CA LEU A 98 4.28 -1.50 22.10
C LEU A 98 5.73 -1.76 22.53
N PRO A 99 6.13 -1.38 23.76
CA PRO A 99 7.48 -1.56 24.27
C PRO A 99 7.71 -3.01 24.75
N ALA A 100 7.57 -3.98 23.84
CA ALA A 100 7.78 -5.40 24.10
C ALA A 100 8.81 -5.96 23.11
N GLU A 101 9.59 -6.94 23.51
CA GLU A 101 10.55 -7.67 22.68
C GLU A 101 9.88 -8.83 21.94
N GLY A 102 8.80 -9.36 22.50
CA GLY A 102 7.99 -10.40 21.88
C GLY A 102 6.52 -10.06 21.90
N LEU A 103 5.82 -10.35 20.80
CA LEU A 103 4.39 -10.24 20.68
C LEU A 103 3.85 -11.36 19.81
N LEU A 104 2.94 -12.14 20.37
CA LEU A 104 2.32 -13.28 19.70
C LEU A 104 0.81 -13.12 19.74
N GLU A 105 0.15 -13.31 18.60
CA GLU A 105 -1.30 -13.35 18.50
C GLU A 105 -1.77 -14.79 18.33
N ALA A 106 -2.59 -15.28 19.27
CA ALA A 106 -3.14 -16.62 19.28
C ALA A 106 -2.12 -17.73 18.88
N PRO A 107 -0.92 -17.78 19.53
CA PRO A 107 0.15 -18.65 19.11
C PRO A 107 -0.18 -20.13 19.32
N SER A 108 0.36 -20.99 18.45
CA SER A 108 0.46 -22.42 18.73
C SER A 108 1.49 -22.68 19.85
N SER A 109 1.43 -23.86 20.48
CA SER A 109 2.42 -24.23 21.49
C SER A 109 3.85 -24.21 20.93
N GLU A 110 4.05 -24.64 19.71
CA GLU A 110 5.36 -24.63 19.03
C GLU A 110 5.87 -23.21 18.78
N THR A 111 4.99 -22.31 18.30
CA THR A 111 5.34 -20.90 18.07
C THR A 111 5.72 -20.20 19.38
N LEU A 112 4.98 -20.49 20.46
CA LEU A 112 5.27 -19.93 21.77
C LEU A 112 6.64 -20.38 22.30
N LEU A 113 6.94 -21.68 22.19
CA LEU A 113 8.22 -22.23 22.66
C LEU A 113 9.40 -21.67 21.86
N ARG A 114 9.28 -21.61 20.52
CA ARG A 114 10.30 -20.97 19.66
C ARG A 114 10.52 -19.51 20.04
N ALA A 115 9.44 -18.77 20.33
CA ALA A 115 9.55 -17.38 20.77
C ALA A 115 10.27 -17.22 22.10
N VAL A 116 10.02 -18.11 23.07
CA VAL A 116 10.71 -18.12 24.35
C VAL A 116 12.21 -18.37 24.15
N ASP A 117 12.60 -19.36 23.34
CA ASP A 117 14.00 -19.65 23.04
C ASP A 117 14.73 -18.46 22.42
N VAL A 118 14.10 -17.80 21.43
CA VAL A 118 14.67 -16.61 20.78
C VAL A 118 14.81 -15.45 21.76
N LEU A 119 13.83 -15.23 22.63
CA LEU A 119 13.87 -14.13 23.62
C LEU A 119 14.90 -14.38 24.71
N LEU A 120 15.08 -15.63 25.17
CA LEU A 120 16.11 -16.01 26.14
C LEU A 120 17.53 -15.82 25.59
N THR A 121 17.72 -15.94 24.27
CA THR A 121 19.00 -15.65 23.61
C THR A 121 19.18 -14.15 23.30
N GLY A 122 18.24 -13.30 23.70
CA GLY A 122 18.28 -11.85 23.49
C GLY A 122 17.74 -11.39 22.13
N GLY A 123 17.05 -12.26 21.41
CA GLY A 123 16.40 -11.96 20.15
C GLY A 123 15.09 -11.17 20.29
N ARG A 124 14.31 -11.13 19.20
CA ARG A 124 13.00 -10.45 19.15
C ARG A 124 12.02 -11.25 18.30
N VAL A 125 10.75 -11.33 18.71
CA VAL A 125 9.72 -12.12 18.00
C VAL A 125 8.40 -11.37 17.93
N PHE A 126 7.87 -11.15 16.73
CA PHE A 126 6.54 -10.62 16.50
C PHE A 126 5.80 -11.51 15.51
N VAL A 127 4.68 -12.07 15.94
CA VAL A 127 3.81 -12.89 15.10
C VAL A 127 2.38 -12.38 15.24
N LEU A 128 1.88 -11.74 14.19
CA LEU A 128 0.54 -11.20 14.12
C LEU A 128 -0.22 -11.90 12.98
N ALA A 129 -1.43 -12.33 13.26
CA ALA A 129 -2.30 -12.95 12.28
C ALA A 129 -2.78 -11.93 11.23
N GLU A 130 -3.16 -12.42 10.06
CA GLU A 130 -3.79 -11.61 9.02
C GLU A 130 -5.13 -11.06 9.53
N VAL A 131 -5.33 -9.76 9.45
CA VAL A 131 -6.64 -9.16 9.70
C VAL A 131 -7.43 -9.22 8.42
N THR A 132 -8.31 -10.19 8.29
CA THR A 132 -9.42 -10.07 7.36
C THR A 132 -10.30 -8.93 7.83
N ALA A 133 -9.99 -7.73 7.38
CA ALA A 133 -10.80 -6.57 7.63
C ALA A 133 -12.18 -6.82 7.00
N LYS A 134 -13.14 -7.13 7.82
CA LYS A 134 -14.55 -6.93 7.47
C LYS A 134 -14.64 -5.42 7.22
N ALA A 135 -14.73 -5.06 5.96
CA ALA A 135 -14.72 -3.68 5.51
C ALA A 135 -15.84 -2.89 6.21
N GLU A 136 -15.49 -2.15 7.24
CA GLU A 136 -16.23 -0.95 7.59
C GLU A 136 -15.66 0.16 6.70
N SER A 137 -16.32 0.33 5.57
CA SER A 137 -16.04 1.38 4.59
C SER A 137 -16.38 2.73 5.18
N GLY A 138 -15.40 3.34 5.85
CA GLY A 138 -15.42 4.78 6.09
C GLY A 138 -15.00 5.52 4.80
N PRO A 139 -15.59 6.67 4.49
CA PRO A 139 -15.30 7.40 3.27
C PRO A 139 -13.88 7.94 3.29
N ASN A 140 -13.04 7.43 2.41
CA ASN A 140 -11.70 7.96 2.16
C ASN A 140 -11.81 9.28 1.37
N GLY A 141 -11.76 10.40 2.08
CA GLY A 141 -11.70 11.74 1.51
C GLY A 141 -13.06 12.27 0.98
N LEU A 142 -13.35 13.54 1.29
CA LEU A 142 -14.57 14.25 0.82
C LEU A 142 -14.70 14.22 -0.71
N GLY A 143 -13.59 14.24 -1.45
CA GLY A 143 -13.58 14.19 -2.91
C GLY A 143 -14.00 12.83 -3.48
N ALA A 144 -13.51 11.74 -2.93
CA ALA A 144 -13.88 10.39 -3.35
C ALA A 144 -15.33 10.06 -2.98
N TRP A 145 -15.81 10.55 -1.84
CA TRP A 145 -17.22 10.42 -1.44
C TRP A 145 -18.15 11.22 -2.36
N LEU A 146 -17.82 12.49 -2.67
CA LEU A 146 -18.59 13.33 -3.59
C LEU A 146 -18.62 12.75 -5.01
N LEU A 147 -17.49 12.20 -5.48
CA LEU A 147 -17.43 11.54 -6.78
C LEU A 147 -18.31 10.30 -6.81
N ARG A 148 -18.22 9.43 -5.79
CA ARG A 148 -19.01 8.21 -5.71
C ARG A 148 -20.51 8.53 -5.58
N SER A 149 -20.89 9.41 -4.67
CA SER A 149 -22.27 9.84 -4.48
C SER A 149 -22.83 10.53 -5.73
N GLY A 150 -22.04 11.39 -6.40
CA GLY A 150 -22.44 12.05 -7.64
C GLY A 150 -22.60 11.06 -8.80
N LEU A 151 -21.72 10.07 -8.95
CA LEU A 151 -21.82 9.04 -9.97
C LEU A 151 -23.01 8.11 -9.69
N GLU A 152 -23.24 7.68 -8.45
CA GLU A 152 -24.37 6.85 -8.07
C GLU A 152 -25.71 7.55 -8.35
N GLN A 153 -25.83 8.85 -8.05
CA GLN A 153 -27.01 9.63 -8.37
C GLN A 153 -27.24 9.76 -9.89
N ILE A 154 -26.19 10.06 -10.65
CA ILE A 154 -26.25 10.16 -12.12
C ILE A 154 -26.66 8.82 -12.74
N ASP A 155 -26.06 7.73 -12.29
CA ASP A 155 -26.34 6.37 -12.82
C ASP A 155 -27.76 5.92 -12.41
N ALA A 156 -28.24 6.22 -11.21
CA ALA A 156 -29.61 5.93 -10.76
C ALA A 156 -30.67 6.70 -11.58
N GLU A 157 -30.42 8.01 -11.82
CA GLU A 157 -31.31 8.84 -12.63
C GLU A 157 -31.30 8.40 -14.11
N ALA A 158 -30.12 8.05 -14.66
CA ALA A 158 -29.98 7.54 -16.03
C ALA A 158 -30.72 6.21 -16.23
N VAL A 159 -30.61 5.27 -15.29
CA VAL A 159 -31.34 3.99 -15.32
C VAL A 159 -32.85 4.20 -15.25
N THR A 160 -33.29 5.17 -14.44
CA THR A 160 -34.72 5.49 -14.31
C THR A 160 -35.26 6.09 -15.61
N LEU A 161 -34.55 7.02 -16.20
CA LEU A 161 -34.91 7.64 -17.50
C LEU A 161 -34.86 6.64 -18.66
N GLN A 162 -33.90 5.71 -18.67
CA GLN A 162 -33.83 4.63 -19.67
C GLN A 162 -35.00 3.64 -19.56
N ARG A 163 -35.40 3.26 -18.33
CA ARG A 163 -36.61 2.43 -18.13
C ARG A 163 -37.87 3.14 -18.61
N TRP A 164 -38.00 4.44 -18.36
CA TRP A 164 -39.11 5.26 -18.85
C TRP A 164 -39.12 5.31 -20.38
N LEU A 165 -37.95 5.48 -21.02
CA LEU A 165 -37.85 5.49 -22.48
C LEU A 165 -38.22 4.16 -23.13
N SER A 166 -37.99 3.03 -22.43
CA SER A 166 -38.32 1.69 -22.90
C SER A 166 -39.79 1.30 -22.69
N SER A 167 -40.49 1.95 -21.75
CA SER A 167 -41.86 1.59 -21.33
C SER A 167 -42.98 2.41 -22.01
N GLN A 168 -42.66 3.47 -22.78
CA GLN A 168 -43.68 4.34 -23.38
C GLN A 168 -43.63 4.34 -24.91
N PRO A 169 -44.81 4.54 -25.60
CA PRO A 169 -44.91 4.61 -27.05
C PRO A 169 -44.15 5.83 -27.60
N ARG A 170 -43.46 5.63 -28.75
CA ARG A 170 -42.54 6.58 -29.41
C ARG A 170 -43.17 7.85 -30.00
N GLN A 171 -44.36 8.26 -29.61
CA GLN A 171 -45.05 9.45 -30.17
C GLN A 171 -45.08 10.61 -29.17
N GLY A 172 -44.49 11.75 -29.58
CA GLY A 172 -44.52 13.01 -28.82
C GLY A 172 -43.15 13.66 -28.58
N LEU A 173 -43.14 14.88 -28.07
CA LEU A 173 -41.92 15.67 -27.72
C LEU A 173 -41.17 15.10 -26.50
N TYR A 174 -41.78 14.21 -25.74
CA TYR A 174 -41.27 13.61 -24.52
C TYR A 174 -39.99 12.78 -24.68
N PRO A 175 -39.88 11.89 -25.71
CA PRO A 175 -38.63 11.15 -25.91
C PRO A 175 -37.42 12.04 -26.19
N TRP A 176 -37.63 13.18 -26.85
CA TRP A 176 -36.58 14.17 -27.10
C TRP A 176 -36.09 14.87 -25.83
N ALA A 177 -36.99 15.22 -24.92
CA ALA A 177 -36.65 15.80 -23.63
C ALA A 177 -35.85 14.81 -22.74
N VAL A 178 -36.28 13.54 -22.69
CA VAL A 178 -35.59 12.46 -21.97
C VAL A 178 -34.21 12.17 -22.59
N ALA A 179 -34.11 12.14 -23.93
CA ALA A 179 -32.82 11.98 -24.61
C ALA A 179 -31.89 13.19 -24.41
N GLY A 180 -32.44 14.41 -24.25
CA GLY A 180 -31.72 15.61 -23.85
C GLY A 180 -31.14 15.46 -22.45
N ARG A 181 -31.95 15.02 -21.49
CA ARG A 181 -31.54 14.82 -20.11
C ARG A 181 -30.49 13.72 -19.95
N LEU A 182 -30.60 12.63 -20.69
CA LEU A 182 -29.58 11.57 -20.72
C LEU A 182 -28.23 12.08 -21.25
N ARG A 183 -28.23 12.99 -22.25
CA ARG A 183 -27.00 13.64 -22.73
C ARG A 183 -26.40 14.58 -21.68
N GLU A 184 -27.22 15.37 -20.97
CA GLU A 184 -26.77 16.20 -19.87
C GLU A 184 -26.13 15.39 -18.75
N LEU A 185 -26.76 14.26 -18.37
CA LEU A 185 -26.21 13.35 -17.36
C LEU A 185 -24.90 12.70 -17.82
N ALA A 186 -24.79 12.33 -19.10
CA ALA A 186 -23.55 11.81 -19.66
C ALA A 186 -22.42 12.86 -19.66
N MET A 187 -22.72 14.12 -19.97
CA MET A 187 -21.77 15.22 -19.89
C MET A 187 -21.40 15.55 -18.44
N ALA A 188 -22.36 15.60 -17.51
CA ALA A 188 -22.10 15.79 -16.09
C ALA A 188 -21.19 14.68 -15.53
N ARG A 189 -21.39 13.42 -15.96
CA ARG A 189 -20.53 12.30 -15.63
C ARG A 189 -19.11 12.50 -16.18
N GLN A 190 -18.96 12.94 -17.42
CA GLN A 190 -17.64 13.22 -17.99
C GLN A 190 -16.93 14.37 -17.29
N VAL A 191 -17.64 15.45 -16.93
CA VAL A 191 -17.09 16.57 -16.18
C VAL A 191 -16.67 16.15 -14.78
N LEU A 192 -17.47 15.35 -14.06
CA LEU A 192 -17.11 14.79 -12.77
C LEU A 192 -15.87 13.90 -12.87
N LEU A 193 -15.78 13.07 -13.91
CA LEU A 193 -14.62 12.23 -14.17
C LEU A 193 -13.40 13.05 -14.62
N LEU A 194 -13.57 14.18 -15.28
CA LEU A 194 -12.46 15.05 -15.67
C LEU A 194 -11.92 15.85 -14.47
N ILE A 195 -12.78 16.33 -13.59
CA ILE A 195 -12.39 17.14 -12.42
C ILE A 195 -11.85 16.27 -11.29
N TRP A 196 -12.42 15.07 -11.11
CA TRP A 196 -12.14 14.18 -9.97
C TRP A 196 -11.65 12.78 -10.40
N GLY A 197 -11.54 12.51 -11.69
CA GLY A 197 -11.44 11.17 -12.26
C GLY A 197 -10.04 10.59 -12.35
N ALA A 198 -8.99 11.33 -12.00
CA ALA A 198 -7.66 10.72 -11.88
C ALA A 198 -7.65 9.61 -10.81
N GLU A 199 -8.46 9.75 -9.75
CA GLU A 199 -8.66 8.70 -8.74
C GLU A 199 -9.64 7.58 -9.17
N ALA A 200 -10.58 7.86 -10.08
CA ALA A 200 -11.63 6.91 -10.46
C ALA A 200 -11.25 5.99 -11.66
N GLN A 201 -10.26 6.34 -12.45
CA GLN A 201 -9.78 5.47 -13.55
C GLN A 201 -8.92 4.30 -13.07
N GLN A 202 -8.34 4.38 -11.89
CA GLN A 202 -7.63 3.25 -11.28
C GLN A 202 -8.55 2.08 -10.91
N THR A 203 -9.86 2.30 -10.81
CA THR A 203 -10.83 1.27 -10.41
C THR A 203 -11.54 0.54 -11.57
N LYS A 204 -11.29 0.87 -12.84
CA LYS A 204 -12.04 0.29 -13.98
C LYS A 204 -11.28 -0.70 -14.86
N SER A 205 -10.05 -1.06 -14.56
CA SER A 205 -9.32 -2.09 -15.33
C SER A 205 -9.45 -3.52 -14.78
N GLY A 206 -10.39 -3.78 -13.90
CA GLY A 206 -10.68 -5.12 -13.36
C GLY A 206 -12.18 -5.40 -13.45
N VAL A 207 -12.65 -5.83 -14.62
CA VAL A 207 -14.04 -6.29 -14.79
C VAL A 207 -14.14 -7.73 -14.32
N ASN A 208 -15.03 -7.94 -13.36
CA ASN A 208 -15.54 -9.15 -12.72
C ASN A 208 -14.83 -9.57 -11.43
N GLY A 209 -15.25 -8.96 -10.36
CA GLY A 209 -14.97 -9.38 -8.99
C GLY A 209 -15.04 -8.18 -8.05
N THR A 210 -16.16 -8.07 -7.33
CA THR A 210 -16.36 -7.26 -6.11
C THR A 210 -15.40 -6.08 -5.89
N SER A 211 -15.87 -4.87 -6.19
CA SER A 211 -15.19 -3.60 -5.96
C SER A 211 -14.89 -3.38 -4.47
N GLN A 212 -13.71 -3.78 -4.03
CA GLN A 212 -13.14 -3.33 -2.77
C GLN A 212 -11.99 -2.39 -3.13
N SER A 213 -12.07 -1.13 -2.69
CA SER A 213 -10.91 -0.24 -2.65
C SER A 213 -9.82 -0.95 -1.84
N PRO A 214 -8.56 -1.01 -2.31
CA PRO A 214 -7.49 -1.59 -1.51
C PRO A 214 -7.20 -0.64 -0.35
N GLN A 215 -7.85 -0.87 0.79
CA GLN A 215 -7.20 -0.56 2.06
C GLN A 215 -5.94 -1.40 2.11
N PRO A 216 -4.84 -0.91 2.66
CA PRO A 216 -3.66 -1.73 2.86
C PRO A 216 -4.10 -2.95 3.67
N GLN A 217 -4.25 -4.08 2.98
CA GLN A 217 -4.43 -5.36 3.62
C GLN A 217 -3.11 -5.58 4.37
N THR A 218 -3.16 -5.40 5.67
CA THR A 218 -2.03 -5.71 6.52
C THR A 218 -1.94 -7.23 6.59
N GLY A 219 -1.08 -7.79 5.76
CA GLY A 219 -0.77 -9.22 5.75
C GLY A 219 -0.25 -9.70 7.12
N PRO A 220 -0.14 -11.00 7.32
CA PRO A 220 0.42 -11.56 8.55
C PRO A 220 1.85 -11.04 8.71
N VAL A 221 2.17 -10.53 9.90
CA VAL A 221 3.52 -10.07 10.22
C VAL A 221 4.20 -11.16 11.02
N GLU A 222 5.23 -11.78 10.45
CA GLU A 222 6.11 -12.69 11.17
C GLU A 222 7.54 -12.13 11.15
N ILE A 223 8.03 -11.68 12.29
CA ILE A 223 9.39 -11.17 12.50
C ILE A 223 10.03 -12.01 13.58
N VAL A 224 11.07 -12.76 13.22
CA VAL A 224 11.88 -13.54 14.16
C VAL A 224 13.34 -13.14 13.97
N LEU A 225 13.91 -12.47 14.97
CA LEU A 225 15.31 -12.04 15.00
C LEU A 225 16.04 -12.79 16.09
N ALA A 226 16.92 -13.70 15.73
CA ALA A 226 17.76 -14.42 16.69
C ALA A 226 18.80 -13.49 17.38
N ASN A 227 19.18 -12.38 16.71
CA ASN A 227 20.12 -11.39 17.22
C ASN A 227 19.67 -9.99 16.78
N ARG A 228 19.90 -8.96 17.62
CA ARG A 228 19.53 -7.57 17.37
C ARG A 228 20.58 -6.76 16.61
N GLY A 229 21.71 -7.36 16.27
CA GLY A 229 22.76 -6.69 15.50
C GLY A 229 22.32 -6.35 14.08
N GLY A 230 22.79 -5.22 13.53
CA GLY A 230 22.41 -4.76 12.20
C GLY A 230 22.62 -5.77 11.08
N LEU A 231 23.69 -6.59 11.18
CA LEU A 231 23.94 -7.68 10.22
C LEU A 231 22.90 -8.81 10.30
N ALA A 232 22.42 -9.14 11.51
CA ALA A 232 21.38 -10.14 11.68
C ALA A 232 20.03 -9.63 11.16
N VAL A 233 19.74 -8.35 11.37
CA VAL A 233 18.57 -7.68 10.80
C VAL A 233 18.64 -7.69 9.28
N LEU A 234 19.77 -7.33 8.68
CA LEU A 234 19.98 -7.37 7.22
C LEU A 234 19.77 -8.77 6.66
N LYS A 235 20.37 -9.78 7.28
CA LYS A 235 20.22 -11.19 6.86
C LYS A 235 18.75 -11.63 6.92
N SER A 236 18.03 -11.28 7.99
CA SER A 236 16.59 -11.58 8.10
C SER A 236 15.77 -10.88 7.01
N LEU A 237 16.12 -9.62 6.66
CA LEU A 237 15.48 -8.91 5.55
C LEU A 237 15.74 -9.59 4.20
N GLU A 238 16.98 -10.00 3.93
CA GLU A 238 17.33 -10.71 2.71
C GLU A 238 16.61 -12.06 2.58
N GLU A 239 16.50 -12.84 3.66
CA GLU A 239 15.77 -14.10 3.68
C GLU A 239 14.27 -13.88 3.41
N ARG A 240 13.67 -12.87 4.01
CA ARG A 240 12.25 -12.50 3.78
C ARG A 240 12.01 -12.04 2.34
N LEU A 241 12.89 -11.22 1.79
CA LEU A 241 12.82 -10.78 0.39
C LEU A 241 12.98 -11.97 -0.57
N ALA A 242 13.92 -12.88 -0.30
CA ALA A 242 14.10 -14.07 -1.12
C ALA A 242 12.87 -14.98 -1.12
N LEU A 243 12.23 -15.18 0.03
CA LEU A 243 10.95 -15.89 0.14
C LEU A 243 9.82 -15.19 -0.62
N ALA A 244 9.74 -13.85 -0.50
CA ALA A 244 8.75 -13.08 -1.23
C ALA A 244 8.97 -13.18 -2.76
N CYS A 245 10.22 -13.13 -3.23
CA CYS A 245 10.56 -13.27 -4.64
C CYS A 245 10.26 -14.66 -5.22
N ALA A 246 10.47 -15.71 -4.45
CA ALA A 246 10.22 -17.10 -4.90
C ALA A 246 8.74 -17.37 -5.24
N GLY A 247 7.82 -16.61 -4.62
CA GLY A 247 6.37 -16.72 -4.85
C GLY A 247 5.80 -15.78 -5.93
N LEU A 248 6.61 -14.89 -6.53
CA LEU A 248 6.14 -13.85 -7.46
C LEU A 248 5.72 -14.41 -8.83
N GLY A 249 4.61 -15.14 -8.89
CA GLY A 249 4.00 -15.60 -10.15
C GLY A 249 3.15 -14.53 -10.84
N GLU A 250 2.41 -13.72 -10.08
CA GLU A 250 1.46 -12.74 -10.61
C GLU A 250 1.66 -11.37 -9.95
N SER A 251 1.84 -10.34 -10.77
CA SER A 251 1.73 -8.96 -10.31
C SER A 251 0.27 -8.54 -10.35
N THR A 252 -0.23 -7.95 -9.27
CA THR A 252 -1.63 -7.54 -9.18
C THR A 252 -1.86 -6.07 -9.51
N ALA A 253 -0.78 -5.30 -9.68
CA ALA A 253 -0.89 -3.85 -9.70
C ALA A 253 -1.33 -3.26 -11.04
N GLY A 254 -1.14 -3.96 -12.19
CA GLY A 254 -1.35 -3.39 -13.53
C GLY A 254 -0.54 -2.11 -13.78
N GLN A 255 0.45 -1.86 -12.95
CA GLN A 255 1.28 -0.65 -12.97
C GLN A 255 2.70 -0.91 -13.47
N LEU A 256 3.19 -2.13 -13.31
CA LEU A 256 4.52 -2.58 -13.70
C LEU A 256 4.46 -3.33 -15.04
N LEU A 257 4.06 -2.60 -16.08
CA LEU A 257 3.72 -3.19 -17.37
C LEU A 257 4.88 -3.94 -18.03
N ALA A 258 6.12 -3.46 -17.89
CA ALA A 258 7.26 -4.13 -18.47
C ALA A 258 7.62 -5.41 -17.71
N LEU A 259 7.57 -5.38 -16.39
CA LEU A 259 7.80 -6.54 -15.55
C LEU A 259 6.71 -7.61 -15.75
N GLU A 260 5.45 -7.19 -15.88
CA GLU A 260 4.30 -8.07 -16.16
C GLU A 260 4.38 -8.73 -17.54
N ALA A 261 5.10 -8.13 -18.48
CA ALA A 261 5.33 -8.69 -19.79
C ALA A 261 6.31 -9.88 -19.81
N LEU A 262 7.17 -10.00 -18.80
CA LEU A 262 8.07 -11.14 -18.67
C LEU A 262 7.30 -12.40 -18.24
N SER A 263 7.75 -13.57 -18.71
CA SER A 263 7.21 -14.83 -18.21
C SER A 263 7.44 -14.99 -16.71
N PRO A 264 6.58 -15.68 -15.95
CA PRO A 264 6.71 -15.84 -14.49
C PRO A 264 8.09 -16.38 -14.06
N GLU A 265 8.62 -17.35 -14.81
CA GLU A 265 9.94 -17.94 -14.57
C GLU A 265 11.06 -16.91 -14.75
N ARG A 266 10.97 -16.05 -15.76
CA ARG A 266 11.97 -15.01 -16.03
C ARG A 266 11.89 -13.86 -15.04
N ARG A 267 10.69 -13.56 -14.54
CA ARG A 267 10.52 -12.61 -13.43
C ARG A 267 11.22 -13.10 -12.17
N SER A 268 10.98 -14.35 -11.78
CA SER A 268 11.64 -14.94 -10.61
C SER A 268 13.16 -14.92 -10.76
N ALA A 269 13.68 -15.36 -11.91
CA ALA A 269 15.12 -15.33 -12.20
C ALA A 269 15.70 -13.91 -12.16
N LEU A 270 14.97 -12.89 -12.62
CA LEU A 270 15.39 -11.50 -12.54
C LEU A 270 15.50 -11.01 -11.09
N PHE A 271 14.52 -11.32 -10.26
CA PHE A 271 14.55 -10.96 -8.84
C PHE A 271 15.70 -11.66 -8.11
N GLU A 272 15.94 -12.94 -8.37
CA GLU A 272 17.07 -13.68 -7.80
C GLU A 272 18.42 -13.06 -8.21
N ALA A 273 18.59 -12.69 -9.49
CA ALA A 273 19.78 -12.03 -9.98
C ALA A 273 19.99 -10.66 -9.31
N LEU A 274 18.92 -9.85 -9.17
CA LEU A 274 18.99 -8.56 -8.49
C LEU A 274 19.34 -8.69 -7.00
N LEU A 275 18.78 -9.67 -6.30
CA LEU A 275 19.12 -9.92 -4.90
C LEU A 275 20.57 -10.40 -4.73
N ALA A 276 21.09 -11.19 -5.66
CA ALA A 276 22.50 -11.60 -5.65
C ALA A 276 23.44 -10.40 -5.81
N GLU A 277 23.17 -9.53 -6.78
CA GLU A 277 23.94 -8.30 -7.00
C GLU A 277 23.80 -7.30 -5.85
N PHE A 278 22.62 -7.21 -5.24
CA PHE A 278 22.41 -6.39 -4.03
C PHE A 278 23.28 -6.86 -2.87
N ARG A 279 23.34 -8.17 -2.60
CA ARG A 279 24.22 -8.73 -1.55
C ARG A 279 25.68 -8.36 -1.78
N GLU A 280 26.15 -8.46 -3.02
CA GLU A 280 27.52 -8.07 -3.37
C GLU A 280 27.75 -6.56 -3.17
N LEU A 281 26.78 -5.73 -3.51
CA LEU A 281 26.86 -4.28 -3.28
C LEU A 281 26.92 -3.95 -1.78
N VAL A 282 26.09 -4.58 -0.97
CA VAL A 282 26.10 -4.40 0.50
C VAL A 282 27.44 -4.89 1.10
N ARG A 283 27.97 -6.00 0.63
CA ARG A 283 29.28 -6.49 1.05
C ARG A 283 30.41 -5.47 0.77
N ARG A 284 30.38 -4.83 -0.41
CA ARG A 284 31.34 -3.76 -0.76
C ARG A 284 31.16 -2.54 0.13
N LEU A 285 29.91 -2.16 0.41
CA LEU A 285 29.60 -1.07 1.33
C LEU A 285 30.12 -1.37 2.75
N GLN A 286 29.98 -2.59 3.25
CA GLN A 286 30.51 -3.02 4.54
C GLN A 286 32.03 -2.87 4.60
N LEU A 287 32.75 -3.32 3.56
CA LEU A 287 34.21 -3.18 3.48
C LEU A 287 34.64 -1.70 3.46
N SER A 288 33.91 -0.85 2.75
CA SER A 288 34.12 0.58 2.72
C SER A 288 33.94 1.24 4.10
N LEU A 289 32.90 0.82 4.85
CA LEU A 289 32.65 1.29 6.21
C LEU A 289 33.75 0.86 7.18
N GLN A 290 34.22 -0.38 7.10
CA GLN A 290 35.33 -0.88 7.91
C GLN A 290 36.67 -0.16 7.60
N GLY A 291 36.87 0.22 6.34
CA GLY A 291 38.04 1.02 5.89
C GLY A 291 37.95 2.50 6.26
N GLN A 292 36.93 2.95 6.98
CA GLN A 292 36.69 4.36 7.37
C GLN A 292 36.73 5.33 6.17
N THR A 293 36.27 4.89 5.02
CA THR A 293 36.20 5.71 3.80
C THR A 293 35.24 6.89 4.02
N ALA A 294 35.52 8.04 3.40
CA ALA A 294 34.70 9.23 3.53
C ALA A 294 33.25 8.99 3.08
N ALA A 295 32.30 9.70 3.67
CA ALA A 295 30.88 9.56 3.33
C ALA A 295 30.58 9.89 1.85
N SER A 296 31.32 10.85 1.26
CA SER A 296 31.27 11.19 -0.16
C SER A 296 31.63 10.02 -1.06
N ASP A 297 32.67 9.26 -0.67
CA ASP A 297 33.14 8.13 -1.49
C ASP A 297 32.17 6.96 -1.44
N GLN A 298 31.50 6.75 -0.30
CA GLN A 298 30.44 5.76 -0.17
C GLN A 298 29.22 6.14 -1.02
N GLN A 299 28.88 7.43 -1.09
CA GLN A 299 27.78 7.91 -1.94
C GLN A 299 28.14 7.77 -3.43
N ASN A 300 29.36 8.09 -3.81
CA ASN A 300 29.86 7.88 -5.16
C ASN A 300 29.89 6.38 -5.52
N LEU A 301 30.34 5.53 -4.60
CA LEU A 301 30.32 4.08 -4.78
C LEU A 301 28.89 3.59 -5.02
N TRP A 302 27.94 4.01 -4.19
CA TRP A 302 26.52 3.65 -4.32
C TRP A 302 25.96 4.09 -5.66
N ALA A 303 26.12 5.35 -6.03
CA ALA A 303 25.59 5.91 -7.27
C ALA A 303 26.19 5.22 -8.51
N ASN A 304 27.52 5.04 -8.56
CA ASN A 304 28.20 4.41 -9.70
C ASN A 304 27.91 2.90 -9.83
N GLN A 305 27.54 2.23 -8.73
CA GLN A 305 27.23 0.80 -8.78
C GLN A 305 25.78 0.51 -9.22
N GLN A 306 24.86 1.47 -9.17
CA GLN A 306 23.47 1.24 -9.57
C GLN A 306 23.30 0.78 -11.03
N PRO A 307 23.87 1.46 -12.04
CA PRO A 307 23.82 1.01 -13.44
C PRO A 307 24.50 -0.34 -13.62
N LEU A 308 25.71 -0.50 -13.05
CA LEU A 308 26.49 -1.74 -13.15
C LEU A 308 25.77 -2.96 -12.56
N LEU A 309 25.04 -2.76 -11.49
CA LEU A 309 24.22 -3.80 -10.87
C LEU A 309 23.10 -4.25 -11.82
N ARG A 310 22.40 -3.29 -12.45
CA ARG A 310 21.35 -3.60 -13.45
C ARG A 310 21.94 -4.35 -14.65
N GLU A 311 23.10 -3.93 -15.13
CA GLU A 311 23.81 -4.59 -16.23
C GLU A 311 24.17 -6.04 -15.88
N ARG A 312 24.73 -6.28 -14.69
CA ARG A 312 25.07 -7.63 -14.24
C ARG A 312 23.86 -8.51 -14.03
N ALA A 313 22.79 -7.97 -13.40
CA ALA A 313 21.55 -8.71 -13.24
C ALA A 313 20.93 -9.08 -14.59
N LEU A 314 20.97 -8.17 -15.57
CA LEU A 314 20.53 -8.45 -16.93
C LEU A 314 21.39 -9.52 -17.60
N GLN A 315 22.72 -9.45 -17.49
CA GLN A 315 23.63 -10.47 -18.01
C GLN A 315 23.40 -11.84 -17.37
N ALA A 316 23.16 -11.88 -16.06
CA ALA A 316 22.82 -13.12 -15.35
C ALA A 316 21.49 -13.73 -15.85
N LEU A 317 20.48 -12.89 -16.09
CA LEU A 317 19.18 -13.32 -16.60
C LEU A 317 19.25 -13.89 -18.03
N VAL A 318 20.01 -13.24 -18.90
CA VAL A 318 20.11 -13.61 -20.32
C VAL A 318 21.11 -14.75 -20.53
N GLY A 319 22.10 -14.85 -19.68
CA GLY A 319 23.23 -15.78 -19.79
C GLY A 319 24.43 -15.17 -20.52
N ALA A 320 25.62 -15.39 -19.94
CA ALA A 320 26.85 -14.75 -20.38
C ALA A 320 27.28 -15.10 -21.81
N TYR A 321 26.84 -16.27 -22.30
CA TYR A 321 27.28 -16.80 -23.61
C TYR A 321 26.18 -16.81 -24.68
N THR A 322 25.02 -16.23 -24.39
CA THR A 322 23.93 -16.17 -25.36
C THR A 322 24.30 -15.24 -26.52
N GLN A 323 24.28 -15.77 -27.75
CA GLN A 323 24.51 -15.01 -28.98
C GLN A 323 23.27 -15.06 -29.83
N LEU A 324 22.87 -13.94 -30.39
CA LEU A 324 21.75 -13.84 -31.31
C LEU A 324 22.18 -13.22 -32.63
N PRO A 325 21.63 -13.68 -33.76
CA PRO A 325 21.93 -13.11 -35.07
C PRO A 325 21.32 -11.72 -35.21
N ARG A 326 22.15 -10.75 -35.63
CA ARG A 326 21.72 -9.41 -36.01
C ARG A 326 22.48 -8.98 -37.25
N GLU A 327 21.76 -8.64 -38.32
CA GLU A 327 22.35 -8.18 -39.60
C GLU A 327 23.40 -9.14 -40.23
N GLY A 328 23.25 -10.45 -39.93
CA GLY A 328 24.18 -11.48 -40.45
C GLY A 328 25.37 -11.80 -39.54
N GLU A 329 25.54 -11.09 -38.44
CA GLU A 329 26.56 -11.36 -37.42
C GLU A 329 25.96 -11.91 -36.16
N LEU A 330 26.70 -12.78 -35.43
CA LEU A 330 26.34 -13.27 -34.10
C LEU A 330 26.87 -12.31 -33.04
N LEU A 331 25.94 -11.59 -32.39
CA LEU A 331 26.29 -10.65 -31.33
C LEU A 331 26.06 -11.28 -29.93
N PRO A 332 27.00 -11.09 -28.99
CA PRO A 332 26.77 -11.45 -27.59
C PRO A 332 25.60 -10.62 -27.04
N LEU A 333 24.51 -11.30 -26.72
CA LEU A 333 23.26 -10.62 -26.32
C LEU A 333 23.45 -9.76 -25.07
N GLY A 334 24.18 -10.25 -24.06
CA GLY A 334 24.47 -9.50 -22.84
C GLY A 334 25.16 -8.17 -23.10
N GLN A 335 26.14 -8.12 -24.02
CA GLN A 335 26.82 -6.87 -24.38
C GLN A 335 25.94 -5.92 -25.19
N ALA A 336 25.14 -6.45 -26.11
CA ALA A 336 24.23 -5.64 -26.92
C ALA A 336 23.11 -4.99 -26.07
N LEU A 337 22.68 -5.64 -25.00
CA LEU A 337 21.66 -5.12 -24.10
C LEU A 337 22.19 -4.09 -23.10
N VAL A 338 23.45 -4.23 -22.66
CA VAL A 338 24.10 -3.33 -21.69
C VAL A 338 24.26 -1.91 -22.21
N SER A 339 24.41 -1.73 -23.52
CA SER A 339 24.52 -0.39 -24.14
C SER A 339 23.19 0.39 -24.15
N GLY A 340 22.12 -0.16 -23.62
CA GLY A 340 20.80 0.47 -23.62
C GLY A 340 20.64 1.60 -22.62
N ALA A 341 20.00 2.69 -23.06
CA ALA A 341 19.81 3.89 -22.24
C ALA A 341 18.96 3.65 -20.97
N GLN A 342 18.06 2.66 -20.98
CA GLN A 342 17.16 2.35 -19.87
C GLN A 342 17.92 1.93 -18.60
N LEU A 343 19.06 1.23 -18.74
CA LEU A 343 19.85 0.77 -17.60
C LEU A 343 20.60 1.91 -16.90
N GLN A 344 20.89 2.98 -17.64
CA GLN A 344 21.56 4.17 -17.14
C GLN A 344 20.58 5.20 -16.56
N GLN A 345 19.29 5.01 -16.80
CA GLN A 345 18.25 5.95 -16.35
C GLN A 345 18.14 5.94 -14.83
N GLU A 346 18.15 7.12 -14.24
CA GLU A 346 17.79 7.31 -12.85
C GLU A 346 16.27 7.35 -12.72
N ASP A 347 15.73 6.51 -11.85
CA ASP A 347 14.30 6.57 -11.49
C ASP A 347 14.12 7.62 -10.38
N PRO A 348 13.47 8.76 -10.67
CA PRO A 348 13.29 9.82 -9.68
C PRO A 348 12.39 9.43 -8.51
N GLU A 349 11.64 8.35 -8.65
CA GLU A 349 10.80 7.80 -7.59
C GLU A 349 11.54 6.77 -6.71
N LEU A 350 12.79 6.42 -7.04
CA LEU A 350 13.60 5.53 -6.23
C LEU A 350 14.15 6.28 -5.02
N PRO A 351 13.79 5.91 -3.78
CA PRO A 351 14.33 6.56 -2.60
C PRO A 351 15.81 6.25 -2.44
N ASP A 352 16.56 7.18 -1.84
CA ASP A 352 17.94 6.92 -1.46
C ASP A 352 17.99 5.91 -0.30
N LEU A 353 18.38 4.69 -0.62
CA LEU A 353 18.48 3.59 0.33
C LEU A 353 19.77 3.64 1.17
N LEU A 354 20.81 4.35 0.69
CA LEU A 354 22.13 4.37 1.30
C LEU A 354 22.15 4.85 2.76
N PRO A 355 21.45 5.93 3.15
CA PRO A 355 21.42 6.37 4.55
C PRO A 355 20.87 5.30 5.49
N SER A 356 19.79 4.61 5.07
CA SER A 356 19.16 3.54 5.84
C SER A 356 20.06 2.32 5.97
N LEU A 357 20.73 1.91 4.90
CA LEU A 357 21.70 0.81 4.92
C LEU A 357 22.91 1.13 5.80
N ARG A 358 23.43 2.36 5.73
CA ARG A 358 24.53 2.78 6.61
C ARG A 358 24.11 2.73 8.07
N ALA A 359 22.97 3.32 8.41
CA ALA A 359 22.47 3.29 9.78
C ALA A 359 22.32 1.84 10.28
N LEU A 360 21.79 0.94 9.44
CA LEU A 360 21.64 -0.48 9.75
C LEU A 360 23.00 -1.15 9.99
N LEU A 361 23.99 -0.94 9.09
CA LEU A 361 25.30 -1.58 9.18
C LEU A 361 26.15 -1.04 10.34
N GLU A 362 25.98 0.24 10.70
CA GLU A 362 26.65 0.88 11.84
C GLU A 362 25.88 0.65 13.15
N GLY A 363 24.72 0.02 13.14
CA GLY A 363 23.88 -0.17 14.32
C GLY A 363 23.28 1.12 14.86
N ARG A 364 23.15 2.15 14.05
CA ARG A 364 22.55 3.44 14.41
C ARG A 364 21.05 3.42 14.29
N PRO A 365 20.33 4.26 15.05
CA PRO A 365 18.89 4.42 14.88
C PRO A 365 18.53 4.90 13.49
N LEU A 366 17.40 4.39 12.98
CA LEU A 366 16.78 4.73 11.71
C LEU A 366 15.67 5.76 11.91
N LEU A 367 15.57 6.73 11.01
CA LEU A 367 14.47 7.68 11.00
C LEU A 367 13.29 7.06 10.24
N VAL A 368 12.21 6.78 10.97
CA VAL A 368 10.97 6.20 10.43
C VAL A 368 9.80 7.03 10.90
N ASP A 369 9.00 7.57 9.99
CA ASP A 369 7.85 8.45 10.29
C ASP A 369 8.19 9.59 11.27
N GLY A 370 9.38 10.21 11.12
CA GLY A 370 9.86 11.29 12.00
C GLY A 370 10.35 10.84 13.37
N GLN A 371 10.44 9.54 13.65
CA GLN A 371 10.94 8.97 14.90
C GLN A 371 12.24 8.20 14.69
N LEU A 372 13.16 8.32 15.61
CA LEU A 372 14.40 7.52 15.62
C LEU A 372 14.13 6.18 16.31
N LEU A 373 14.19 5.11 15.54
CA LEU A 373 13.93 3.74 15.99
C LEU A 373 15.20 2.89 15.88
N ALA A 374 15.38 1.95 16.81
CA ALA A 374 16.45 0.97 16.72
C ALA A 374 16.24 0.05 15.49
N PRO A 375 17.31 -0.40 14.81
CA PRO A 375 17.18 -1.23 13.59
C PRO A 375 16.42 -2.54 13.79
N ASP A 376 16.43 -3.08 15.01
CA ASP A 376 15.74 -4.31 15.40
C ASP A 376 14.27 -4.09 15.77
N GLU A 377 13.80 -2.84 15.82
CA GLU A 377 12.38 -2.56 16.07
C GLU A 377 11.51 -2.97 14.89
N PRO A 378 10.34 -3.58 15.14
CA PRO A 378 9.46 -4.10 14.08
C PRO A 378 9.08 -3.05 13.03
N ARG A 379 8.83 -1.80 13.45
CA ARG A 379 8.51 -0.70 12.55
C ARG A 379 9.68 -0.33 11.64
N ALA A 380 10.89 -0.28 12.20
CA ALA A 380 12.10 -0.01 11.43
C ALA A 380 12.37 -1.14 10.41
N LEU A 381 12.17 -2.39 10.82
CA LEU A 381 12.35 -3.57 9.97
C LEU A 381 11.33 -3.60 8.83
N LEU A 382 10.06 -3.34 9.09
CA LEU A 382 9.03 -3.28 8.04
C LEU A 382 9.27 -2.11 7.08
N HIS A 383 9.72 -0.97 7.58
CA HIS A 383 10.09 0.17 6.74
C HIS A 383 11.27 -0.17 5.82
N LEU A 384 12.34 -0.79 6.37
CA LEU A 384 13.47 -1.27 5.57
C LEU A 384 13.05 -2.32 4.54
N GLN A 385 12.17 -3.25 4.92
CA GLN A 385 11.63 -4.24 3.99
C GLN A 385 10.88 -3.57 2.83
N LEU A 386 10.07 -2.56 3.12
CA LEU A 386 9.35 -1.81 2.09
C LEU A 386 10.31 -1.04 1.16
N LEU A 387 11.32 -0.36 1.73
CA LEU A 387 12.35 0.34 0.94
C LEU A 387 13.12 -0.62 0.02
N LEU A 388 13.56 -1.76 0.55
CA LEU A 388 14.28 -2.77 -0.21
C LEU A 388 13.41 -3.42 -1.27
N SER A 389 12.16 -3.77 -0.95
CA SER A 389 11.20 -4.30 -1.91
C SER A 389 10.99 -3.33 -3.07
N ASN A 390 10.74 -2.07 -2.75
CA ASN A 390 10.57 -1.02 -3.76
C ASN A 390 11.81 -0.86 -4.63
N TRP A 391 13.00 -0.87 -4.03
CA TRP A 391 14.26 -0.76 -4.75
C TRP A 391 14.44 -1.93 -5.73
N VAL A 392 14.19 -3.17 -5.30
CA VAL A 392 14.28 -4.37 -6.14
C VAL A 392 13.27 -4.32 -7.28
N VAL A 393 12.00 -4.03 -6.99
CA VAL A 393 10.91 -3.98 -7.98
C VAL A 393 11.15 -2.90 -9.05
N ARG A 394 11.58 -1.71 -8.64
CA ARG A 394 11.86 -0.62 -9.56
C ARG A 394 13.04 -0.92 -10.48
N ASN A 395 14.13 -1.49 -9.94
CA ASN A 395 15.25 -1.93 -10.77
C ASN A 395 14.86 -3.07 -11.72
N ALA A 396 14.01 -4.00 -11.28
CA ALA A 396 13.46 -5.05 -12.13
C ALA A 396 12.63 -4.47 -13.30
N GLU A 397 11.79 -3.46 -13.03
CA GLU A 397 11.00 -2.78 -14.08
C GLU A 397 11.90 -2.08 -15.11
N LEU A 398 12.99 -1.41 -14.69
CA LEU A 398 13.95 -0.79 -15.62
C LEU A 398 14.65 -1.83 -16.51
N ILE A 399 15.07 -2.96 -15.94
CA ILE A 399 15.67 -4.06 -16.70
C ILE A 399 14.65 -4.68 -17.66
N ALA A 400 13.41 -4.89 -17.21
CA ALA A 400 12.34 -5.42 -18.05
C ALA A 400 12.01 -4.49 -19.23
N ARG A 401 12.05 -3.17 -19.04
CA ARG A 401 11.89 -2.18 -20.12
C ARG A 401 12.99 -2.33 -21.17
N GLN A 402 14.24 -2.47 -20.74
CA GLN A 402 15.37 -2.70 -21.65
C GLN A 402 15.21 -4.00 -22.46
N LEU A 403 14.75 -5.07 -21.82
CA LEU A 403 14.45 -6.33 -22.50
C LEU A 403 13.31 -6.20 -23.52
N LEU A 404 12.23 -5.51 -23.17
CA LEU A 404 11.11 -5.25 -24.08
C LEU A 404 11.53 -4.48 -25.32
N GLU A 405 12.42 -3.50 -25.15
CA GLU A 405 12.96 -2.72 -26.24
C GLU A 405 13.76 -3.61 -27.19
N ALA A 406 14.61 -4.47 -26.66
CA ALA A 406 15.39 -5.43 -27.45
C ALA A 406 14.52 -6.51 -28.11
N CYS A 407 13.44 -6.94 -27.49
CA CYS A 407 12.52 -7.95 -28.03
C CYS A 407 11.84 -7.53 -29.34
N SER A 408 11.84 -6.24 -29.68
CA SER A 408 11.34 -5.78 -30.99
C SER A 408 12.24 -6.24 -32.13
N GLY A 409 13.55 -6.27 -31.91
CA GLY A 409 14.56 -6.65 -32.91
C GLY A 409 14.88 -8.15 -32.97
N TRP A 410 14.57 -8.91 -31.89
CA TRP A 410 14.93 -10.33 -31.79
C TRP A 410 13.74 -11.22 -31.44
N PRO A 411 13.16 -11.92 -32.44
CA PRO A 411 12.03 -12.83 -32.22
C PRO A 411 12.33 -14.00 -31.27
N GLU A 412 13.58 -14.50 -31.26
CA GLU A 412 14.02 -15.59 -30.39
C GLU A 412 14.04 -15.13 -28.91
N LEU A 413 14.54 -13.92 -28.66
CA LEU A 413 14.52 -13.32 -27.31
C LEU A 413 13.08 -13.14 -26.83
N ARG A 414 12.19 -12.72 -27.69
CA ARG A 414 10.77 -12.56 -27.39
C ARG A 414 10.14 -13.87 -26.89
N ARG A 415 10.42 -14.99 -27.61
CA ARG A 415 9.88 -16.32 -27.24
C ARG A 415 10.40 -16.82 -25.90
N THR A 416 11.63 -16.48 -25.55
CA THR A 416 12.27 -16.96 -24.32
C THR A 416 12.00 -16.10 -23.10
N MET A 417 11.67 -14.82 -23.28
CA MET A 417 11.56 -13.86 -22.19
C MET A 417 10.12 -13.46 -21.88
N LEU A 418 9.27 -13.32 -22.92
CA LEU A 418 7.94 -12.74 -22.75
C LEU A 418 6.84 -13.79 -22.58
N VAL A 419 5.72 -13.32 -21.99
CA VAL A 419 4.49 -14.12 -21.93
C VAL A 419 3.94 -14.41 -23.34
N PRO A 420 3.25 -15.55 -23.57
CA PRO A 420 2.79 -15.95 -24.89
C PRO A 420 1.87 -14.93 -25.59
N SER A 421 1.12 -14.14 -24.85
CA SER A 421 0.23 -13.10 -25.37
C SER A 421 0.96 -11.97 -26.09
N LEU A 422 2.25 -11.75 -25.81
CA LEU A 422 3.08 -10.68 -26.38
C LEU A 422 4.00 -11.17 -27.52
N LEU A 423 3.87 -12.40 -27.94
CA LEU A 423 4.63 -12.93 -29.10
C LEU A 423 4.29 -12.23 -30.42
N PRO A 424 3.03 -11.85 -30.71
CA PRO A 424 2.72 -11.05 -31.88
C PRO A 424 3.36 -9.66 -31.81
N THR A 425 3.98 -9.23 -32.91
CA THR A 425 4.65 -7.91 -32.96
C THR A 425 3.70 -6.75 -32.65
N ARG A 426 2.45 -6.84 -33.10
CA ARG A 426 1.42 -5.82 -32.88
C ARG A 426 1.11 -5.62 -31.38
N GLU A 427 1.00 -6.71 -30.63
CA GLU A 427 0.72 -6.63 -29.19
C GLU A 427 1.93 -6.11 -28.41
N LEU A 428 3.14 -6.51 -28.80
CA LEU A 428 4.38 -5.96 -28.21
C LEU A 428 4.49 -4.44 -28.44
N GLU A 429 4.27 -3.97 -29.69
CA GLU A 429 4.33 -2.54 -29.99
C GLU A 429 3.19 -1.75 -29.29
N ARG A 430 2.01 -2.34 -29.17
CA ARG A 430 0.92 -1.75 -28.39
C ARG A 430 1.31 -1.56 -26.92
N LEU A 431 1.92 -2.57 -26.30
CA LEU A 431 2.38 -2.49 -24.92
C LEU A 431 3.48 -1.43 -24.76
N ARG A 432 4.47 -1.38 -25.65
CA ARG A 432 5.53 -0.36 -25.65
C ARG A 432 4.95 1.06 -25.74
N ASN A 433 4.00 1.28 -26.63
CA ASN A 433 3.31 2.56 -26.74
C ASN A 433 2.52 2.91 -25.48
N GLN A 434 1.90 1.92 -24.85
CA GLN A 434 1.21 2.11 -23.57
C GLN A 434 2.17 2.50 -22.46
N ILE A 435 3.34 1.85 -22.33
CA ILE A 435 4.39 2.18 -21.36
C ILE A 435 4.86 3.63 -21.57
N ASN A 436 5.21 4.00 -22.81
CA ASN A 436 5.68 5.34 -23.14
C ASN A 436 4.61 6.42 -22.89
N SER A 437 3.36 6.14 -23.21
CA SER A 437 2.26 7.05 -22.93
C SER A 437 2.03 7.25 -21.44
N ARG A 438 2.09 6.17 -20.68
CA ARG A 438 1.93 6.20 -19.24
C ARG A 438 3.08 6.96 -18.55
N GLU A 439 4.32 6.71 -18.96
CA GLU A 439 5.49 7.41 -18.42
C GLU A 439 5.40 8.94 -18.65
N ARG A 440 4.98 9.35 -19.86
CA ARG A 440 4.73 10.78 -20.14
C ARG A 440 3.65 11.36 -19.25
N TRP A 441 2.55 10.61 -19.05
CA TRP A 441 1.47 11.05 -18.18
C TRP A 441 1.91 11.16 -16.72
N GLN A 442 2.61 10.14 -16.22
CA GLN A 442 3.17 10.14 -14.87
C GLN A 442 4.12 11.33 -14.67
N THR A 443 5.04 11.56 -15.58
CA THR A 443 6.02 12.65 -15.47
C THR A 443 5.36 14.03 -15.51
N LEU A 444 4.37 14.22 -16.39
CA LEU A 444 3.77 15.54 -16.61
C LEU A 444 2.69 15.90 -15.57
N PHE A 445 1.92 14.95 -15.09
CA PHE A 445 0.75 15.20 -14.26
C PHE A 445 0.78 14.52 -12.90
N GLU A 446 1.06 13.20 -12.83
CA GLU A 446 0.96 12.48 -11.57
C GLU A 446 2.07 12.85 -10.59
N ARG A 447 3.30 12.98 -11.08
CA ARG A 447 4.45 13.32 -10.25
C ARG A 447 4.35 14.69 -9.58
N PRO A 448 4.00 15.81 -10.26
CA PRO A 448 3.81 17.10 -9.61
C PRO A 448 2.73 17.05 -8.52
N VAL A 449 1.63 16.34 -8.79
CA VAL A 449 0.55 16.16 -7.81
C VAL A 449 1.04 15.36 -6.60
N ALA A 450 1.72 14.25 -6.83
CA ALA A 450 2.26 13.40 -5.77
C ALA A 450 3.30 14.14 -4.91
N ILE A 451 4.16 14.97 -5.51
CA ILE A 451 5.12 15.81 -4.80
C ILE A 451 4.39 16.88 -3.98
N TYR A 452 3.41 17.56 -4.55
CA TYR A 452 2.58 18.56 -3.87
C TYR A 452 1.87 17.98 -2.64
N GLU A 453 1.29 16.77 -2.78
CA GLU A 453 0.60 16.08 -1.70
C GLU A 453 1.55 15.32 -0.76
N SER A 454 2.87 15.45 -0.94
CA SER A 454 3.90 14.72 -0.18
C SER A 454 3.69 13.20 -0.16
N ARG A 455 3.20 12.64 -1.28
CA ARG A 455 2.97 11.22 -1.46
C ARG A 455 4.04 10.60 -2.33
N ARG A 456 4.51 9.42 -1.96
CA ARG A 456 5.39 8.59 -2.78
C ARG A 456 4.83 7.18 -2.90
N LEU A 457 4.85 6.63 -4.11
CA LEU A 457 4.39 5.28 -4.39
C LEU A 457 5.55 4.30 -4.23
N PHE A 458 5.42 3.38 -3.30
CA PHE A 458 6.33 2.27 -3.09
C PHE A 458 5.67 0.95 -3.48
N TYR A 459 6.49 -0.01 -3.88
CA TYR A 459 6.07 -1.38 -4.17
C TYR A 459 6.58 -2.31 -3.09
N GLY A 460 5.68 -2.83 -2.27
CA GLY A 460 5.95 -3.88 -1.30
C GLY A 460 5.86 -5.25 -1.96
N MET A 461 6.64 -6.21 -1.47
CA MET A 461 6.54 -7.63 -1.83
C MET A 461 6.05 -8.40 -0.61
N GLU A 462 4.84 -8.94 -0.69
CA GLU A 462 4.22 -9.73 0.37
C GLU A 462 3.55 -10.95 -0.24
N GLN A 463 3.76 -12.12 0.37
CA GLN A 463 3.10 -13.39 -0.01
C GLN A 463 3.14 -13.70 -1.52
N GLY A 464 4.23 -13.38 -2.19
CA GLY A 464 4.34 -13.61 -3.63
C GLY A 464 3.58 -12.63 -4.52
N LEU A 465 3.11 -11.51 -3.97
CA LEU A 465 2.43 -10.44 -4.69
C LEU A 465 3.18 -9.12 -4.55
N ILE A 466 3.18 -8.32 -5.62
CA ILE A 466 3.68 -6.95 -5.59
C ILE A 466 2.50 -6.02 -5.34
N GLN A 467 2.53 -5.30 -4.23
CA GLN A 467 1.46 -4.39 -3.83
C GLN A 467 1.94 -2.93 -3.82
N PRO A 468 1.21 -2.01 -4.47
CA PRO A 468 1.50 -0.59 -4.38
C PRO A 468 1.08 -0.05 -3.02
N THR A 469 1.99 0.64 -2.35
CA THR A 469 1.75 1.28 -1.04
C THR A 469 2.11 2.75 -1.13
N THR A 470 1.19 3.63 -0.73
CA THR A 470 1.45 5.07 -0.70
C THR A 470 2.04 5.47 0.65
N VAL A 471 3.22 6.07 0.62
CA VAL A 471 3.91 6.58 1.80
C VAL A 471 3.88 8.12 1.78
N MET A 472 3.62 8.73 2.94
CA MET A 472 3.68 10.18 3.12
C MET A 472 5.12 10.57 3.45
N GLU A 473 5.72 11.38 2.60
CA GLU A 473 7.11 11.84 2.76
C GLU A 473 7.24 13.30 2.36
N PRO A 474 7.80 14.20 3.20
CA PRO A 474 7.99 15.60 2.86
C PRO A 474 8.91 15.75 1.65
N ARG A 475 8.49 16.51 0.65
CA ARG A 475 9.24 16.69 -0.60
C ARG A 475 9.47 18.17 -0.97
N ASP A 476 9.65 19.03 0.02
CA ASP A 476 9.82 20.47 -0.21
C ASP A 476 11.01 20.81 -1.12
N GLY A 477 12.09 20.05 -1.02
CA GLY A 477 13.26 20.19 -1.89
C GLY A 477 12.97 19.83 -3.35
N GLU A 478 12.16 18.81 -3.60
CA GLU A 478 11.79 18.36 -4.94
C GLU A 478 10.80 19.33 -5.62
N LEU A 479 9.91 19.97 -4.86
CA LEU A 479 9.00 21.01 -5.38
C LEU A 479 9.76 22.15 -6.09
N ARG A 480 10.93 22.53 -5.57
CA ARG A 480 11.75 23.60 -6.14
C ARG A 480 12.48 23.18 -7.42
N GLN A 481 12.63 21.89 -7.66
CA GLN A 481 13.32 21.32 -8.82
C GLN A 481 12.39 20.99 -9.99
N LEU A 482 11.08 21.19 -9.81
CA LEU A 482 10.09 20.95 -10.85
C LEU A 482 10.28 21.90 -12.04
N SER A 483 10.01 21.41 -13.25
CA SER A 483 9.96 22.24 -14.45
C SER A 483 8.84 23.29 -14.35
N TRP A 484 8.94 24.36 -15.13
CA TRP A 484 7.96 25.46 -15.12
C TRP A 484 6.51 24.96 -15.32
N TRP A 485 6.31 23.95 -16.17
CA TRP A 485 4.99 23.35 -16.39
C TRP A 485 4.48 22.58 -15.16
N GLN A 486 5.35 21.83 -14.54
CA GLN A 486 5.03 21.10 -13.32
C GLN A 486 4.75 22.05 -12.16
N GLN A 487 5.49 23.16 -12.07
CA GLN A 487 5.22 24.24 -11.11
C GLN A 487 3.86 24.90 -11.37
N ALA A 488 3.45 25.07 -12.65
CA ALA A 488 2.12 25.59 -12.97
C ALA A 488 1.01 24.65 -12.47
N ILE A 489 1.21 23.32 -12.52
CA ILE A 489 0.27 22.34 -11.96
C ILE A 489 0.19 22.47 -10.43
N THR A 490 1.31 22.60 -9.74
CA THR A 490 1.30 22.80 -8.27
C THR A 490 0.62 24.10 -7.88
N LEU A 491 0.86 25.21 -8.60
CA LEU A 491 0.16 26.48 -8.40
C LEU A 491 -1.35 26.39 -8.64
N MET A 492 -1.77 25.61 -9.66
CA MET A 492 -3.20 25.35 -9.87
C MET A 492 -3.83 24.55 -8.71
N LEU A 493 -3.10 23.62 -8.13
CA LEU A 493 -3.55 22.87 -6.96
C LEU A 493 -3.65 23.77 -5.73
N GLU A 494 -2.67 24.62 -5.49
CA GLU A 494 -2.71 25.64 -4.43
C GLU A 494 -3.89 26.60 -4.60
N ALA A 495 -4.08 27.12 -5.83
CA ALA A 495 -5.21 28.00 -6.14
C ALA A 495 -6.55 27.29 -5.93
N ARG A 496 -6.67 26.02 -6.34
CA ARG A 496 -7.86 25.20 -6.09
C ARG A 496 -8.14 25.10 -4.60
N ASP A 497 -7.14 24.75 -3.80
CA ASP A 497 -7.29 24.53 -2.36
C ASP A 497 -7.58 25.84 -1.62
N ALA A 498 -6.97 26.95 -2.04
CA ALA A 498 -7.25 28.28 -1.51
C ALA A 498 -8.67 28.79 -1.87
N LEU A 499 -9.17 28.49 -3.08
CA LEU A 499 -10.47 28.93 -3.56
C LEU A 499 -11.62 27.97 -3.19
N ALA A 500 -11.33 26.71 -2.88
CA ALA A 500 -12.33 25.69 -2.58
C ALA A 500 -13.36 26.13 -1.51
N PRO A 501 -12.98 26.72 -0.37
CA PRO A 501 -13.95 27.18 0.63
C PRO A 501 -14.82 28.32 0.13
N GLN A 502 -14.29 29.22 -0.70
CA GLN A 502 -15.04 30.36 -1.27
C GLN A 502 -16.02 29.88 -2.34
N VAL A 503 -15.60 28.95 -3.19
CA VAL A 503 -16.45 28.32 -4.23
C VAL A 503 -17.58 27.53 -3.57
N LEU A 504 -17.31 26.76 -2.51
CA LEU A 504 -18.33 26.03 -1.76
C LEU A 504 -19.35 26.97 -1.10
N LEU A 505 -18.90 28.11 -0.55
CA LEU A 505 -19.79 29.14 -0.01
C LEU A 505 -20.71 29.73 -1.08
N VAL A 506 -20.17 30.03 -2.26
CA VAL A 506 -20.94 30.55 -3.39
C VAL A 506 -21.92 29.49 -3.91
N LEU A 507 -21.49 28.25 -4.08
CA LEU A 507 -22.35 27.14 -4.51
C LEU A 507 -23.49 26.86 -3.51
N ASN A 508 -23.19 26.88 -2.21
CA ASN A 508 -24.22 26.72 -1.17
C ASN A 508 -25.23 27.89 -1.19
N ARG A 509 -24.76 29.12 -1.37
CA ARG A 509 -25.66 30.29 -1.51
C ARG A 509 -26.50 30.22 -2.79
N LEU A 510 -25.90 29.83 -3.91
CA LEU A 510 -26.63 29.61 -5.16
C LEU A 510 -27.63 28.47 -5.05
N GLY A 511 -27.25 27.35 -4.42
CA GLY A 511 -28.15 26.23 -4.14
C GLY A 511 -29.35 26.65 -3.28
N THR A 512 -29.12 27.43 -2.22
CA THR A 512 -30.17 27.95 -1.37
C THR A 512 -31.08 28.91 -2.14
N LEU A 513 -30.52 29.79 -2.96
CA LEU A 513 -31.27 30.70 -3.84
C LEU A 513 -32.10 29.93 -4.87
N MET A 514 -31.53 28.88 -5.50
CA MET A 514 -32.23 28.01 -6.45
C MET A 514 -33.43 27.30 -5.79
N VAL A 515 -33.21 26.69 -4.62
CA VAL A 515 -34.29 26.06 -3.86
C VAL A 515 -35.37 27.06 -3.50
N LEU A 516 -35.00 28.26 -3.06
CA LEU A 516 -35.94 29.34 -2.69
C LEU A 516 -36.73 29.82 -3.89
N LEU A 517 -36.08 29.96 -5.05
CA LEU A 517 -36.71 30.40 -6.32
C LEU A 517 -37.64 29.29 -6.85
N LEU A 518 -37.20 28.05 -6.88
CA LEU A 518 -38.01 26.90 -7.25
C LEU A 518 -39.24 26.77 -6.33
N THR A 519 -39.06 26.87 -5.02
CA THR A 519 -40.14 26.75 -4.05
C THR A 519 -41.15 27.88 -4.19
N ARG A 520 -40.71 29.13 -4.42
CA ARG A 520 -41.59 30.27 -4.66
C ARG A 520 -42.30 30.20 -6.01
N VAL A 521 -41.58 29.85 -7.08
CA VAL A 521 -42.19 29.80 -8.43
C VAL A 521 -43.07 28.59 -8.58
N LEU A 522 -42.60 27.37 -8.21
CA LEU A 522 -43.43 26.17 -8.26
C LEU A 522 -44.55 26.18 -7.26
N GLY A 523 -44.33 26.66 -6.04
CA GLY A 523 -45.37 26.79 -5.04
C GLY A 523 -46.50 27.76 -5.48
N ARG A 524 -46.15 28.89 -6.14
CA ARG A 524 -47.15 29.79 -6.75
C ARG A 524 -47.88 29.16 -7.93
N ALA A 525 -47.13 28.46 -8.81
CA ALA A 525 -47.73 27.80 -9.97
C ALA A 525 -48.70 26.66 -9.54
N ILE A 526 -48.33 25.85 -8.58
CA ILE A 526 -49.15 24.77 -8.03
C ILE A 526 -50.38 25.38 -7.32
N GLY A 527 -50.20 26.49 -6.57
CA GLY A 527 -51.29 27.21 -5.92
C GLY A 527 -52.29 27.83 -6.91
N LEU A 528 -51.82 28.36 -8.04
CA LEU A 528 -52.68 28.87 -9.12
C LEU A 528 -53.43 27.73 -9.84
N ILE A 529 -52.77 26.62 -10.12
CA ILE A 529 -53.39 25.44 -10.73
C ILE A 529 -54.42 24.84 -9.78
N GLY A 530 -54.11 24.70 -8.50
CA GLY A 530 -55.05 24.26 -7.48
C GLY A 530 -56.29 25.14 -7.35
N ARG A 531 -56.10 26.49 -7.38
CA ARG A 531 -57.24 27.45 -7.41
C ARG A 531 -58.03 27.34 -8.71
N GLY A 532 -57.40 27.18 -9.85
CA GLY A 532 -58.07 27.00 -11.14
C GLY A 532 -58.94 25.73 -11.17
N ILE A 533 -58.46 24.65 -10.63
CA ILE A 533 -59.18 23.36 -10.54
C ILE A 533 -60.38 23.51 -9.57
N LEU A 534 -60.19 24.11 -8.39
CA LEU A 534 -61.27 24.35 -7.44
C LEU A 534 -62.36 25.28 -7.99
N GLN A 535 -62.00 26.36 -8.72
CA GLN A 535 -62.95 27.23 -9.38
C GLN A 535 -63.67 26.57 -10.56
N GLY A 536 -62.97 25.65 -11.29
CA GLY A 536 -63.58 24.88 -12.36
C GLY A 536 -64.60 23.84 -11.85
N LEU A 537 -64.31 23.17 -10.78
CA LEU A 537 -65.26 22.25 -10.10
C LEU A 537 -66.47 22.95 -9.50
N GLY A 538 -66.26 24.15 -8.92
CA GLY A 538 -67.36 24.92 -8.33
C GLY A 538 -68.36 25.44 -9.38
N ARG A 539 -67.94 25.77 -10.59
CA ARG A 539 -68.81 26.16 -11.72
C ARG A 539 -69.51 24.96 -12.37
N GLY A 540 -68.92 23.80 -12.36
CA GLY A 540 -69.53 22.57 -12.89
C GLY A 540 -70.70 22.06 -12.05
N LEU A 541 -70.67 22.29 -10.75
CA LEU A 541 -71.76 21.90 -9.83
C LEU A 541 -72.95 22.86 -9.81
N GLN A 542 -72.79 24.11 -10.28
CA GLN A 542 -73.89 25.08 -10.36
C GLN A 542 -74.73 24.98 -11.64
N ASN A 543 -74.30 24.25 -12.65
CA ASN A 543 -75.00 24.12 -13.93
C ASN A 543 -75.59 22.70 -14.17
N ALA A 544 -75.87 21.94 -13.15
CA ALA A 544 -76.59 20.70 -13.32
C ALA A 544 -78.14 20.99 -13.37
N PRO A 545 -78.85 20.77 -14.50
CA PRO A 545 -80.25 21.00 -14.60
C PRO A 545 -80.99 19.95 -13.76
N ILE A 546 -81.81 20.44 -12.81
CA ILE A 546 -82.75 19.62 -12.06
C ILE A 546 -83.90 19.22 -13.04
N SER A 547 -83.84 18.06 -13.61
CA SER A 547 -85.00 17.46 -14.30
C SER A 547 -85.97 16.94 -13.31
N ASN A 548 -87.04 17.70 -13.14
CA ASN A 548 -88.25 17.30 -12.38
C ASN A 548 -89.12 16.49 -13.33
N GLU A 549 -89.19 15.19 -13.20
CA GLU A 549 -90.32 14.39 -13.73
C GLU A 549 -91.01 13.64 -12.63
N ARG A 550 -92.30 14.05 -12.48
CA ARG A 550 -93.37 13.29 -11.86
C ARG A 550 -94.31 12.84 -13.01
N PRO A 551 -95.15 11.89 -12.81
CA PRO A 551 -95.75 11.24 -11.62
C PRO A 551 -95.21 9.87 -11.27
#